data_053798cc55170fded9cc36642cf04d6b
#
_entry.id   053798cc55170fded9cc36642cf04d6b
#
_cell.length_a   1.000
_cell.length_b   1.000
_cell.length_c   1.000
_cell.angle_alpha   90.00
_cell.angle_beta   90.00
_cell.angle_gamma   90.00
#
_symmetry.space_group_name_H-M   'P 1'
#
loop_
_entity.id
_entity.type
_entity.pdbx_description
1 polymer ?
#
loop_
_entity_poly.entity_id
_entity_poly.type
_entity_poly.pdbx_seq_one_letter_code
_entity_poly.pdbx_strand_id
1 'polypeptide(L)'
;MDENLGKFIDNFARLVELAQSGQHRVKRGTQLLTTLTDHLAVPAEAVSVVVEEIPPHRFVDADILMAELAAEDPGFRLVGIGGGDQRHHQSLSDMLQQSQLFPQYPLSHPDYANLAVGPDDQRQAVALGLWLFSHGGSPIAVLQRDANPRYGRQTASLEVLAGNTDRAARFLSEFRRQMQHRSVLKGQVISLMMGEYGPSAAGVTFHARPALAASDVILPEGLLEKVSDHALGIAEHRDTLVKYGQHLKRGVLLYGRPGTGKTHTVRYLLSQSEGVTAILLSGGSLARISEAATMARALQPSIVVLEDCDLIAEDRSFGHGPQPLLFEVLDAMDGMASDADVAFVLTTNRVDMLERALAQRPGRVDLAVEVPLPARPERVSLIKLYARGIPFSRNSIDDAAARTEGTTASFARELVRRAVVAAALEGVTVADKHLGKAVNDLMADGAALTRSLLGSGTGGDADGSAGPFPGPPASFQPWP
;
A
#
# COMPACT_ATOMS: atom_id res chain seq x y z
N MET A 1 -18.51 41.54 -55.40
CA MET A 1 -18.78 40.40 -54.52
C MET A 1 -19.58 39.40 -55.32
N ASP A 2 -19.07 38.22 -55.46
CA ASP A 2 -19.55 37.22 -56.42
C ASP A 2 -20.99 36.81 -56.06
N GLU A 3 -21.96 36.93 -56.96
CA GLU A 3 -23.38 36.58 -56.74
C GLU A 3 -23.55 35.14 -56.23
N ASN A 4 -22.62 34.28 -56.58
CA ASN A 4 -22.54 32.90 -56.09
C ASN A 4 -22.15 32.81 -54.60
N LEU A 5 -21.30 33.71 -54.10
CA LEU A 5 -20.89 33.74 -52.70
C LEU A 5 -22.06 34.24 -51.82
N GLY A 6 -22.84 35.21 -52.28
CA GLY A 6 -24.03 35.66 -51.60
C GLY A 6 -25.08 34.56 -51.42
N LYS A 7 -25.37 33.82 -52.53
CA LYS A 7 -26.29 32.67 -52.47
C LYS A 7 -25.76 31.51 -51.58
N PHE A 8 -24.46 31.32 -51.55
CA PHE A 8 -23.85 30.29 -50.64
C PHE A 8 -24.02 30.70 -49.17
N ILE A 9 -23.77 31.96 -48.80
CA ILE A 9 -23.93 32.49 -47.44
C ILE A 9 -25.37 32.38 -47.01
N ASP A 10 -26.33 32.76 -47.85
CA ASP A 10 -27.77 32.68 -47.51
C ASP A 10 -28.24 31.23 -47.39
N ASN A 11 -27.79 30.33 -48.23
CA ASN A 11 -28.09 28.90 -48.10
C ASN A 11 -27.48 28.29 -46.85
N PHE A 12 -26.22 28.67 -46.52
CA PHE A 12 -25.56 28.23 -45.30
C PHE A 12 -26.24 28.75 -44.04
N ALA A 13 -26.60 30.03 -43.99
CA ALA A 13 -27.39 30.61 -42.91
C ALA A 13 -28.71 29.87 -42.70
N ARG A 14 -29.42 29.56 -43.81
CA ARG A 14 -30.67 28.81 -43.80
C ARG A 14 -30.50 27.37 -43.35
N LEU A 15 -29.37 26.74 -43.68
CA LEU A 15 -29.02 25.39 -43.23
C LEU A 15 -28.69 25.37 -41.74
N VAL A 16 -28.01 26.39 -41.22
CA VAL A 16 -27.74 26.59 -39.79
C VAL A 16 -29.04 26.84 -39.03
N GLU A 17 -29.92 27.66 -39.57
CA GLU A 17 -31.25 27.92 -38.99
C GLU A 17 -32.15 26.66 -38.98
N LEU A 18 -32.13 25.87 -40.04
CA LEU A 18 -32.81 24.57 -40.13
C LEU A 18 -32.19 23.55 -39.16
N ALA A 19 -30.88 23.54 -39.02
CA ALA A 19 -30.19 22.68 -38.05
C ALA A 19 -30.53 23.09 -36.62
N GLN A 20 -30.56 24.37 -36.31
CA GLN A 20 -30.97 24.90 -35.01
C GLN A 20 -32.48 24.69 -34.72
N SER A 21 -33.36 24.88 -35.71
CA SER A 21 -34.79 24.60 -35.56
C SER A 21 -35.09 23.10 -35.51
N GLY A 22 -34.28 22.25 -36.17
CA GLY A 22 -34.33 20.80 -36.07
C GLY A 22 -33.88 20.26 -34.69
N GLN A 23 -32.96 20.97 -34.05
CA GLN A 23 -32.51 20.64 -32.70
C GLN A 23 -33.62 20.79 -31.65
N HIS A 24 -34.56 21.70 -31.82
CA HIS A 24 -35.75 21.80 -30.95
C HIS A 24 -36.70 20.60 -31.09
N ARG A 25 -36.58 19.76 -32.10
CA ARG A 25 -37.40 18.55 -32.29
C ARG A 25 -36.72 17.25 -31.85
N VAL A 26 -35.41 17.25 -31.64
CA VAL A 26 -34.67 16.05 -31.16
C VAL A 26 -34.46 16.16 -29.65
N LYS A 27 -35.55 16.01 -28.88
CA LYS A 27 -35.53 15.83 -27.42
C LYS A 27 -34.74 14.58 -26.95
N ARG A 28 -33.84 14.04 -27.77
CA ARG A 28 -33.05 12.83 -27.43
C ARG A 28 -31.76 13.09 -26.67
N GLY A 29 -31.29 14.31 -26.59
CA GLY A 29 -30.08 14.68 -25.85
C GLY A 29 -30.32 15.14 -24.42
N THR A 30 -31.56 15.20 -24.01
CA THR A 30 -31.96 15.71 -22.71
C THR A 30 -32.06 14.61 -21.64
N GLN A 31 -31.64 13.35 -21.91
CA GLN A 31 -31.89 12.29 -20.94
C GLN A 31 -31.14 12.54 -19.60
N LEU A 32 -29.87 12.92 -19.62
CA LEU A 32 -29.13 13.27 -18.40
C LEU A 32 -29.75 14.48 -17.72
N LEU A 33 -29.91 15.60 -18.46
CA LEU A 33 -30.41 16.85 -17.93
C LEU A 33 -31.86 16.71 -17.44
N THR A 34 -32.73 16.06 -18.22
CA THR A 34 -34.14 15.82 -17.84
C THR A 34 -34.24 14.94 -16.62
N THR A 35 -33.47 13.83 -16.59
CA THR A 35 -33.47 12.90 -15.46
C THR A 35 -33.03 13.57 -14.16
N LEU A 36 -32.01 14.42 -14.23
CA LEU A 36 -31.53 15.17 -13.06
C LEU A 36 -32.52 16.23 -12.62
N THR A 37 -33.10 16.98 -13.57
CA THR A 37 -34.13 18.01 -13.30
C THR A 37 -35.38 17.39 -12.67
N ASP A 38 -35.87 16.28 -13.22
CA ASP A 38 -37.05 15.57 -12.70
C ASP A 38 -36.76 15.00 -11.28
N HIS A 39 -35.55 14.45 -11.06
CA HIS A 39 -35.16 13.91 -9.76
C HIS A 39 -34.97 15.00 -8.68
N LEU A 40 -34.30 16.10 -9.03
CA LEU A 40 -34.02 17.20 -8.09
C LEU A 40 -35.20 18.14 -7.88
N ALA A 41 -36.22 18.07 -8.76
CA ALA A 41 -37.36 18.99 -8.82
C ALA A 41 -36.97 20.47 -9.00
N VAL A 42 -35.75 20.71 -9.52
CA VAL A 42 -35.23 22.04 -9.91
C VAL A 42 -34.40 21.88 -11.19
N PRO A 43 -34.26 22.92 -12.03
CA PRO A 43 -33.40 22.84 -13.21
C PRO A 43 -31.96 22.47 -12.83
N ALA A 44 -31.50 21.33 -13.31
CA ALA A 44 -30.18 20.80 -12.92
C ALA A 44 -29.01 21.71 -13.33
N GLU A 45 -29.18 22.47 -14.43
CA GLU A 45 -28.24 23.47 -14.92
C GLU A 45 -28.16 24.74 -14.06
N ALA A 46 -29.15 24.96 -13.21
CA ALA A 46 -29.18 26.10 -12.29
C ALA A 46 -28.57 25.78 -10.93
N VAL A 47 -28.14 24.51 -10.70
CA VAL A 47 -27.60 24.05 -9.44
C VAL A 47 -26.09 23.86 -9.55
N SER A 48 -25.34 24.30 -8.53
CA SER A 48 -23.90 24.09 -8.48
C SER A 48 -23.53 22.63 -8.14
N VAL A 49 -22.57 22.08 -8.86
CA VAL A 49 -21.96 20.80 -8.54
C VAL A 49 -20.93 21.02 -7.42
N VAL A 50 -21.01 20.22 -6.35
CA VAL A 50 -20.02 20.21 -5.28
C VAL A 50 -19.18 18.94 -5.43
N VAL A 51 -17.86 19.11 -5.55
CA VAL A 51 -16.94 18.01 -5.79
C VAL A 51 -16.24 17.64 -4.48
N GLU A 52 -16.25 16.35 -4.17
CA GLU A 52 -15.46 15.73 -3.11
C GLU A 52 -14.43 14.81 -3.73
N GLU A 53 -13.15 15.10 -3.49
CA GLU A 53 -12.05 14.23 -3.93
C GLU A 53 -11.86 13.09 -2.94
N ILE A 54 -11.75 11.88 -3.46
CA ILE A 54 -11.56 10.66 -2.68
C ILE A 54 -10.16 10.10 -2.99
N PRO A 55 -9.29 9.94 -1.97
CA PRO A 55 -8.01 9.27 -2.16
C PRO A 55 -8.20 7.87 -2.77
N PRO A 56 -7.34 7.43 -3.71
CA PRO A 56 -7.54 6.15 -4.41
C PRO A 56 -7.71 4.96 -3.46
N HIS A 57 -6.94 4.90 -2.38
CA HIS A 57 -7.03 3.83 -1.37
C HIS A 57 -8.34 3.85 -0.55
N ARG A 58 -9.13 4.94 -0.61
CA ARG A 58 -10.42 5.09 0.07
C ARG A 58 -11.63 4.93 -0.86
N PHE A 59 -11.37 4.70 -2.16
CA PHE A 59 -12.45 4.64 -3.15
C PHE A 59 -13.43 3.48 -2.89
N VAL A 60 -12.92 2.32 -2.50
CA VAL A 60 -13.78 1.17 -2.13
C VAL A 60 -14.66 1.50 -0.93
N ASP A 61 -14.11 2.16 0.08
CA ASP A 61 -14.88 2.59 1.25
C ASP A 61 -16.00 3.56 0.84
N ALA A 62 -15.69 4.49 -0.09
CA ALA A 62 -16.66 5.43 -0.62
C ALA A 62 -17.77 4.73 -1.41
N ASP A 63 -17.44 3.73 -2.25
CA ASP A 63 -18.41 2.93 -2.99
C ASP A 63 -19.35 2.14 -2.07
N ILE A 64 -18.80 1.52 -1.02
CA ILE A 64 -19.59 0.80 -0.03
C ILE A 64 -20.58 1.75 0.65
N LEU A 65 -20.07 2.89 1.13
CA LEU A 65 -20.88 3.86 1.84
C LEU A 65 -21.95 4.49 0.92
N MET A 66 -21.61 4.80 -0.34
CA MET A 66 -22.59 5.27 -1.34
C MET A 66 -23.70 4.28 -1.58
N ALA A 67 -23.36 2.99 -1.71
CA ALA A 67 -24.36 1.94 -1.89
C ALA A 67 -25.30 1.81 -0.67
N GLU A 68 -24.73 1.89 0.55
CA GLU A 68 -25.51 1.84 1.79
C GLU A 68 -26.45 3.03 1.92
N LEU A 69 -25.94 4.26 1.72
CA LEU A 69 -26.76 5.49 1.82
C LEU A 69 -27.84 5.54 0.74
N ALA A 70 -27.55 5.09 -0.48
CA ALA A 70 -28.55 5.02 -1.53
C ALA A 70 -29.63 3.98 -1.22
N ALA A 71 -29.27 2.84 -0.62
CA ALA A 71 -30.21 1.78 -0.26
C ALA A 71 -31.19 2.16 0.87
N GLU A 72 -30.92 3.23 1.62
CA GLU A 72 -31.88 3.80 2.57
C GLU A 72 -33.14 4.36 1.88
N ASP A 73 -33.02 4.75 0.60
CA ASP A 73 -34.14 5.19 -0.22
C ASP A 73 -34.67 4.03 -1.11
N PRO A 74 -35.87 3.49 -0.87
CA PRO A 74 -36.44 2.43 -1.74
C PRO A 74 -36.60 2.85 -3.21
N GLY A 75 -36.63 4.15 -3.48
CA GLY A 75 -36.76 4.72 -4.82
C GLY A 75 -35.42 4.98 -5.51
N PHE A 76 -34.27 4.60 -4.91
CA PHE A 76 -32.98 4.89 -5.49
C PHE A 76 -32.79 4.25 -6.88
N ARG A 77 -32.02 4.93 -7.71
CA ARG A 77 -31.62 4.42 -9.02
C ARG A 77 -30.12 4.67 -9.22
N LEU A 78 -29.45 3.67 -9.78
CA LEU A 78 -28.08 3.79 -10.28
C LEU A 78 -28.10 3.67 -11.79
N VAL A 79 -27.62 4.68 -12.49
CA VAL A 79 -27.55 4.73 -13.94
C VAL A 79 -26.14 5.10 -14.40
N GLY A 80 -25.77 4.70 -15.59
CA GLY A 80 -24.53 5.12 -16.23
C GLY A 80 -24.74 6.33 -17.13
N ILE A 81 -23.63 6.95 -17.55
CA ILE A 81 -23.59 8.04 -18.52
C ILE A 81 -22.87 7.53 -19.78
N GLY A 82 -23.54 7.63 -20.94
CA GLY A 82 -22.95 7.35 -22.25
C GLY A 82 -22.13 8.53 -22.77
N GLY A 83 -21.68 8.46 -24.03
CA GLY A 83 -20.91 9.54 -24.67
C GLY A 83 -19.44 9.17 -25.01
N GLY A 84 -19.13 7.88 -25.03
CA GLY A 84 -17.80 7.38 -25.41
C GLY A 84 -16.70 7.84 -24.45
N ASP A 85 -15.48 8.03 -24.96
CA ASP A 85 -14.34 8.44 -24.12
C ASP A 85 -14.49 9.83 -23.51
N GLN A 86 -15.28 10.72 -24.12
CA GLN A 86 -15.47 12.09 -23.60
C GLN A 86 -16.07 12.10 -22.19
N ARG A 87 -16.94 11.14 -21.85
CA ARG A 87 -17.52 11.01 -20.49
C ARG A 87 -16.47 10.86 -19.39
N HIS A 88 -15.27 10.38 -19.74
CA HIS A 88 -14.17 10.22 -18.79
C HIS A 88 -13.37 11.51 -18.57
N HIS A 89 -13.39 12.45 -19.52
CA HIS A 89 -12.65 13.71 -19.45
C HIS A 89 -13.47 14.86 -18.84
N GLN A 90 -14.80 14.85 -19.04
CA GLN A 90 -15.67 15.94 -18.64
C GLN A 90 -16.15 15.79 -17.20
N SER A 91 -16.21 16.89 -16.44
CA SER A 91 -16.90 16.94 -15.14
C SER A 91 -18.42 16.87 -15.33
N LEU A 92 -19.17 16.60 -14.26
CA LEU A 92 -20.63 16.66 -14.31
C LEU A 92 -21.12 18.06 -14.71
N SER A 93 -20.44 19.11 -14.23
CA SER A 93 -20.74 20.50 -14.60
C SER A 93 -20.59 20.72 -16.12
N ASP A 94 -19.50 20.24 -16.72
CA ASP A 94 -19.25 20.35 -18.16
C ASP A 94 -20.29 19.55 -18.96
N MET A 95 -20.61 18.33 -18.49
CA MET A 95 -21.65 17.50 -19.12
C MET A 95 -23.02 18.18 -19.12
N LEU A 96 -23.38 18.85 -18.01
CA LEU A 96 -24.66 19.60 -17.92
C LEU A 96 -24.66 20.77 -18.87
N GLN A 97 -23.60 21.56 -18.94
CA GLN A 97 -23.50 22.69 -19.90
C GLN A 97 -23.55 22.22 -21.35
N GLN A 98 -22.83 21.17 -21.69
CA GLN A 98 -22.85 20.62 -23.05
C GLN A 98 -24.20 20.00 -23.40
N SER A 99 -24.89 19.37 -22.44
CA SER A 99 -26.23 18.79 -22.64
C SER A 99 -27.30 19.81 -22.98
N GLN A 100 -27.09 21.09 -22.65
CA GLN A 100 -27.99 22.19 -23.10
C GLN A 100 -27.85 22.47 -24.61
N LEU A 101 -26.63 22.28 -25.14
CA LEU A 101 -26.32 22.64 -26.53
C LEU A 101 -26.41 21.43 -27.48
N PHE A 102 -25.98 20.25 -27.00
CA PHE A 102 -25.87 19.05 -27.81
C PHE A 102 -26.30 17.78 -27.06
N PRO A 103 -26.92 16.79 -27.75
CA PRO A 103 -27.36 15.54 -27.14
C PRO A 103 -26.25 14.53 -26.99
N GLN A 104 -25.24 14.82 -26.18
CA GLN A 104 -23.97 14.02 -26.13
C GLN A 104 -23.91 12.96 -25.02
N TYR A 105 -24.69 13.09 -23.94
CA TYR A 105 -24.60 12.21 -22.77
C TYR A 105 -25.94 11.48 -22.51
N PRO A 106 -26.26 10.42 -23.29
CA PRO A 106 -27.41 9.57 -23.00
C PRO A 106 -27.19 8.77 -21.73
N LEU A 107 -28.27 8.35 -21.07
CA LEU A 107 -28.16 7.37 -20.00
C LEU A 107 -27.71 6.02 -20.54
N SER A 108 -26.93 5.31 -19.75
CA SER A 108 -26.40 3.98 -20.07
C SER A 108 -26.36 3.08 -18.82
N HIS A 109 -25.68 1.93 -18.91
CA HIS A 109 -25.32 1.14 -17.74
C HIS A 109 -24.10 1.76 -17.05
N PRO A 110 -24.01 1.64 -15.69
CA PRO A 110 -22.81 2.04 -14.96
C PRO A 110 -21.59 1.23 -15.38
N ASP A 111 -20.41 1.81 -15.28
CA ASP A 111 -19.15 1.07 -15.43
C ASP A 111 -18.72 0.57 -14.05
N TYR A 112 -18.14 -0.61 -14.02
CA TYR A 112 -17.66 -1.25 -12.78
C TYR A 112 -16.18 -1.60 -12.88
N ALA A 113 -15.51 -1.58 -11.73
CA ALA A 113 -14.16 -2.10 -11.54
C ALA A 113 -14.15 -3.15 -10.41
N ASN A 114 -13.36 -4.21 -10.57
CA ASN A 114 -13.13 -5.17 -9.49
C ASN A 114 -12.00 -4.66 -8.61
N LEU A 115 -12.30 -4.37 -7.36
CA LEU A 115 -11.37 -3.83 -6.38
C LEU A 115 -11.18 -4.83 -5.24
N ALA A 116 -9.94 -4.98 -4.78
CA ALA A 116 -9.64 -5.82 -3.62
C ALA A 116 -10.21 -5.17 -2.34
N VAL A 117 -10.84 -5.97 -1.50
CA VAL A 117 -11.38 -5.60 -0.18
C VAL A 117 -10.79 -6.43 0.96
N GLY A 118 -9.93 -7.37 0.61
CA GLY A 118 -9.22 -8.29 1.48
C GLY A 118 -8.15 -9.05 0.72
N PRO A 119 -7.41 -9.96 1.37
CA PRO A 119 -6.35 -10.74 0.73
C PRO A 119 -6.87 -11.59 -0.46
N ASP A 120 -8.05 -12.19 -0.33
CA ASP A 120 -8.66 -13.07 -1.32
C ASP A 120 -10.03 -12.57 -1.80
N ASP A 121 -10.52 -11.44 -1.25
CA ASP A 121 -11.84 -10.91 -1.52
C ASP A 121 -11.79 -9.73 -2.48
N GLN A 122 -12.75 -9.71 -3.41
CA GLN A 122 -12.93 -8.62 -4.37
C GLN A 122 -14.36 -8.12 -4.34
N ARG A 123 -14.52 -6.82 -4.58
CA ARG A 123 -15.81 -6.15 -4.74
C ARG A 123 -15.89 -5.50 -6.11
N GLN A 124 -17.02 -5.67 -6.77
CA GLN A 124 -17.37 -4.93 -7.95
C GLN A 124 -17.88 -3.53 -7.52
N ALA A 125 -17.03 -2.53 -7.64
CA ALA A 125 -17.32 -1.13 -7.30
C ALA A 125 -17.76 -0.34 -8.54
N VAL A 126 -18.58 0.68 -8.37
CA VAL A 126 -19.02 1.56 -9.44
C VAL A 126 -17.87 2.51 -9.84
N ALA A 127 -17.26 2.26 -11.00
CA ALA A 127 -16.15 3.06 -11.52
C ALA A 127 -16.63 4.38 -12.17
N LEU A 128 -17.80 4.35 -12.82
CA LEU A 128 -18.49 5.53 -13.33
C LEU A 128 -19.99 5.29 -13.27
N GLY A 129 -20.69 5.99 -12.39
CA GLY A 129 -22.13 5.85 -12.24
C GLY A 129 -22.77 7.02 -11.53
N LEU A 130 -24.01 7.30 -11.89
CA LEU A 130 -24.83 8.36 -11.32
C LEU A 130 -25.87 7.75 -10.38
N TRP A 131 -25.71 8.04 -9.09
CA TRP A 131 -26.62 7.66 -8.02
C TRP A 131 -27.72 8.71 -7.88
N LEU A 132 -28.98 8.31 -7.90
CA LEU A 132 -30.16 9.14 -7.74
C LEU A 132 -30.95 8.61 -6.56
N PHE A 133 -31.00 9.35 -5.47
CA PHE A 133 -31.67 8.93 -4.23
C PHE A 133 -32.05 10.13 -3.36
N SER A 134 -32.83 9.90 -2.32
CA SER A 134 -33.18 10.89 -1.31
C SER A 134 -32.39 10.68 -0.04
N HIS A 135 -31.78 11.73 0.49
CA HIS A 135 -31.08 11.69 1.78
C HIS A 135 -31.61 12.79 2.69
N GLY A 136 -32.00 12.42 3.94
CA GLY A 136 -32.64 13.36 4.87
C GLY A 136 -33.87 14.03 4.30
N GLY A 137 -34.67 13.31 3.50
CA GLY A 137 -35.87 13.80 2.87
C GLY A 137 -35.65 14.77 1.70
N SER A 138 -34.43 14.86 1.18
CA SER A 138 -34.10 15.73 0.04
C SER A 138 -33.49 14.92 -1.11
N PRO A 139 -33.92 15.15 -2.37
CA PRO A 139 -33.34 14.48 -3.51
C PRO A 139 -31.88 14.91 -3.71
N ILE A 140 -31.02 13.94 -3.96
CA ILE A 140 -29.58 14.11 -4.21
C ILE A 140 -29.19 13.26 -5.41
N ALA A 141 -28.34 13.81 -6.27
CA ALA A 141 -27.69 13.10 -7.36
C ALA A 141 -26.18 13.15 -7.15
N VAL A 142 -25.51 11.98 -7.25
CA VAL A 142 -24.06 11.86 -7.07
C VAL A 142 -23.46 11.13 -8.25
N LEU A 143 -22.60 11.79 -9.02
CA LEU A 143 -21.75 11.13 -9.99
C LEU A 143 -20.51 10.63 -9.29
N GLN A 144 -20.40 9.32 -9.16
CA GLN A 144 -19.23 8.62 -8.64
C GLN A 144 -18.28 8.31 -9.79
N ARG A 145 -17.00 8.61 -9.59
CA ARG A 145 -15.95 8.40 -10.59
C ARG A 145 -14.69 7.88 -9.93
N ASP A 146 -14.16 6.81 -10.46
CA ASP A 146 -12.85 6.26 -10.05
C ASP A 146 -11.69 7.12 -10.58
N ALA A 147 -10.54 7.01 -9.92
CA ALA A 147 -9.29 7.55 -10.43
C ALA A 147 -8.95 6.90 -11.78
N ASN A 148 -8.54 7.70 -12.76
CA ASN A 148 -8.09 7.19 -14.04
C ASN A 148 -6.97 8.07 -14.60
N PRO A 149 -5.69 7.75 -14.29
CA PRO A 149 -4.54 8.52 -14.76
C PRO A 149 -4.45 8.64 -16.29
N ARG A 150 -4.98 7.65 -17.03
CA ARG A 150 -5.04 7.68 -18.49
C ARG A 150 -5.85 8.87 -19.02
N TYR A 151 -6.86 9.31 -18.26
CA TYR A 151 -7.70 10.46 -18.58
C TYR A 151 -7.38 11.68 -17.71
N GLY A 152 -6.16 11.74 -17.11
CA GLY A 152 -5.67 12.86 -16.31
C GLY A 152 -6.25 12.97 -14.90
N ARG A 153 -7.06 12.00 -14.46
CA ARG A 153 -7.70 12.02 -13.14
C ARG A 153 -6.91 11.16 -12.14
N GLN A 154 -6.17 11.83 -11.26
CA GLN A 154 -5.31 11.18 -10.25
C GLN A 154 -6.09 10.69 -9.02
N THR A 155 -7.21 11.32 -8.71
CA THR A 155 -8.08 11.01 -7.57
C THR A 155 -9.45 10.55 -8.04
N ALA A 156 -10.11 9.70 -7.26
CA ALA A 156 -11.52 9.42 -7.43
C ALA A 156 -12.34 10.64 -6.96
N SER A 157 -13.60 10.76 -7.37
CA SER A 157 -14.45 11.87 -7.00
C SER A 157 -15.92 11.49 -6.85
N LEU A 158 -16.61 12.21 -5.96
CA LEU A 158 -18.05 12.30 -5.89
C LEU A 158 -18.45 13.71 -6.28
N GLU A 159 -19.20 13.84 -7.36
CA GLU A 159 -19.71 15.11 -7.87
C GLU A 159 -21.19 15.20 -7.51
N VAL A 160 -21.52 16.03 -6.52
CA VAL A 160 -22.83 16.05 -5.85
C VAL A 160 -23.69 17.21 -6.34
N LEU A 161 -24.91 16.90 -6.75
CA LEU A 161 -25.99 17.87 -6.99
C LEU A 161 -27.09 17.65 -5.96
N ALA A 162 -27.63 18.78 -5.44
CA ALA A 162 -28.84 18.83 -4.62
C ALA A 162 -29.59 20.10 -4.92
N GLY A 163 -30.81 20.23 -4.46
CA GLY A 163 -31.61 21.42 -4.76
C GLY A 163 -31.03 22.77 -4.33
N ASN A 164 -29.98 22.75 -3.47
CA ASN A 164 -29.11 23.87 -3.15
C ASN A 164 -27.77 23.37 -2.56
N THR A 165 -26.77 24.26 -2.48
CA THR A 165 -25.42 23.94 -1.98
C THR A 165 -25.38 23.50 -0.51
N ASP A 166 -26.31 24.02 0.33
CA ASP A 166 -26.35 23.63 1.77
C ASP A 166 -26.75 22.16 1.97
N ARG A 167 -27.63 21.65 1.09
CA ARG A 167 -28.01 20.23 1.12
C ARG A 167 -26.85 19.33 0.69
N ALA A 168 -26.15 19.71 -0.37
CA ALA A 168 -24.94 19.00 -0.82
C ALA A 168 -23.86 19.03 0.25
N ALA A 169 -23.63 20.17 0.89
CA ALA A 169 -22.65 20.31 1.98
C ALA A 169 -22.99 19.44 3.20
N ARG A 170 -24.29 19.37 3.60
CA ARG A 170 -24.73 18.50 4.70
C ARG A 170 -24.52 17.02 4.39
N PHE A 171 -24.91 16.60 3.19
CA PHE A 171 -24.64 15.22 2.74
C PHE A 171 -23.15 14.89 2.78
N LEU A 172 -22.30 15.72 2.21
CA LEU A 172 -20.84 15.50 2.21
C LEU A 172 -20.23 15.53 3.61
N SER A 173 -20.75 16.38 4.51
CA SER A 173 -20.29 16.38 5.91
C SER A 173 -20.61 15.07 6.63
N GLU A 174 -21.81 14.53 6.41
CA GLU A 174 -22.23 13.23 6.95
C GLU A 174 -21.42 12.10 6.30
N PHE A 175 -21.26 12.13 4.97
CA PHE A 175 -20.44 11.17 4.23
C PHE A 175 -19.01 11.12 4.75
N ARG A 176 -18.34 12.28 4.90
CA ARG A 176 -16.97 12.36 5.46
C ARG A 176 -16.90 11.79 6.87
N ARG A 177 -17.88 12.13 7.72
CA ARG A 177 -17.93 11.62 9.11
C ARG A 177 -18.02 10.09 9.14
N GLN A 178 -18.84 9.48 8.29
CA GLN A 178 -18.95 8.03 8.19
C GLN A 178 -17.69 7.40 7.61
N MET A 179 -17.09 8.01 6.59
CA MET A 179 -15.82 7.57 6.00
C MET A 179 -14.66 7.54 7.01
N GLN A 180 -14.63 8.43 8.03
CA GLN A 180 -13.59 8.45 9.06
C GLN A 180 -13.59 7.20 9.94
N HIS A 181 -14.77 6.60 10.16
CA HIS A 181 -14.92 5.48 11.10
C HIS A 181 -14.93 4.10 10.41
N ARG A 182 -15.04 4.06 9.11
CA ARG A 182 -15.19 2.84 8.32
C ARG A 182 -14.09 2.73 7.28
N SER A 183 -13.45 1.59 7.19
CA SER A 183 -12.54 1.26 6.10
C SER A 183 -12.35 -0.25 6.00
N VAL A 184 -12.35 -0.78 4.80
CA VAL A 184 -11.97 -2.17 4.50
C VAL A 184 -10.50 -2.44 4.82
N LEU A 185 -9.68 -1.38 4.92
CA LEU A 185 -8.26 -1.49 5.24
C LEU A 185 -8.00 -1.69 6.74
N LYS A 186 -9.01 -1.38 7.59
CA LYS A 186 -8.84 -1.44 9.04
C LYS A 186 -8.65 -2.88 9.51
N GLY A 187 -7.61 -3.12 10.31
CA GLY A 187 -7.27 -4.45 10.80
C GLY A 187 -6.59 -5.35 9.74
N GLN A 188 -6.30 -4.86 8.55
CA GLN A 188 -5.66 -5.61 7.46
C GLN A 188 -4.14 -5.41 7.44
N VAL A 189 -3.45 -6.33 6.78
CA VAL A 189 -2.03 -6.18 6.42
C VAL A 189 -1.96 -5.72 4.97
N ILE A 190 -1.43 -4.53 4.74
CA ILE A 190 -1.41 -3.90 3.43
C ILE A 190 -0.01 -3.39 3.08
N SER A 191 0.28 -3.30 1.78
CA SER A 191 1.45 -2.58 1.28
C SER A 191 1.04 -1.54 0.24
N LEU A 192 1.81 -0.46 0.16
CA LEU A 192 1.60 0.59 -0.84
C LEU A 192 2.35 0.21 -2.12
N MET A 193 1.65 0.21 -3.26
CA MET A 193 2.25 -0.09 -4.57
C MET A 193 2.77 1.17 -5.24
N MET A 194 3.94 1.08 -5.86
CA MET A 194 4.39 2.04 -6.86
C MET A 194 3.71 1.69 -8.18
N GLY A 195 2.68 2.46 -8.56
CA GLY A 195 1.98 2.23 -9.82
C GLY A 195 2.72 2.86 -10.99
N GLU A 196 3.47 2.09 -11.79
CA GLU A 196 3.86 2.58 -13.11
C GLU A 196 2.87 2.21 -14.22
N TYR A 197 2.17 1.08 -14.17
CA TYR A 197 1.22 0.65 -15.24
C TYR A 197 0.29 -0.50 -14.83
N GLY A 198 -0.16 -0.61 -13.61
CA GLY A 198 -1.05 -1.69 -13.21
C GLY A 198 -2.39 -1.21 -12.65
N PRO A 199 -3.48 -1.91 -12.91
CA PRO A 199 -4.80 -1.59 -12.40
C PRO A 199 -5.04 -2.11 -10.99
N SER A 200 -4.12 -1.90 -10.04
CA SER A 200 -4.56 -1.92 -8.64
C SER A 200 -5.14 -0.54 -8.36
N ALA A 201 -6.40 -0.39 -8.65
CA ALA A 201 -7.15 0.87 -8.61
C ALA A 201 -7.07 1.59 -7.26
N ALA A 202 -6.54 0.97 -6.22
CA ALA A 202 -6.44 1.56 -4.90
C ALA A 202 -5.01 1.92 -4.45
N GLY A 203 -3.96 1.61 -5.21
CA GLY A 203 -2.57 1.84 -4.77
C GLY A 203 -2.17 1.02 -3.53
N VAL A 204 -2.96 0.03 -3.16
CA VAL A 204 -2.82 -0.82 -1.96
C VAL A 204 -2.93 -2.28 -2.37
N THR A 205 -2.05 -3.12 -1.82
CA THR A 205 -2.14 -4.58 -1.92
C THR A 205 -2.43 -5.17 -0.55
N PHE A 206 -3.40 -6.06 -0.46
CA PHE A 206 -3.69 -6.81 0.75
C PHE A 206 -2.78 -8.04 0.84
N HIS A 207 -2.37 -8.36 2.06
CA HIS A 207 -1.59 -9.55 2.37
C HIS A 207 -2.30 -10.38 3.43
N ALA A 208 -2.22 -11.70 3.31
CA ALA A 208 -2.64 -12.59 4.38
C ALA A 208 -1.80 -12.33 5.63
N ARG A 209 -2.45 -12.21 6.79
CA ARG A 209 -1.75 -12.06 8.06
C ARG A 209 -0.91 -13.32 8.31
N PRO A 210 0.39 -13.19 8.64
CA PRO A 210 1.21 -14.36 8.94
C PRO A 210 0.62 -15.12 10.14
N ALA A 211 0.80 -16.44 10.14
CA ALA A 211 0.51 -17.31 11.29
C ALA A 211 1.84 -17.87 11.80
N LEU A 212 2.39 -17.28 12.86
CA LEU A 212 3.66 -17.67 13.46
C LEU A 212 3.48 -17.82 14.97
N ALA A 213 3.96 -18.95 15.52
CA ALA A 213 4.07 -19.12 16.96
C ALA A 213 5.41 -18.55 17.47
N ALA A 214 5.47 -18.17 18.75
CA ALA A 214 6.72 -17.71 19.38
C ALA A 214 7.84 -18.75 19.25
N SER A 215 7.50 -20.05 19.29
CA SER A 215 8.45 -21.16 19.09
C SER A 215 9.08 -21.22 17.70
N ASP A 216 8.56 -20.50 16.73
CA ASP A 216 9.09 -20.44 15.36
C ASP A 216 10.09 -19.29 15.19
N VAL A 217 10.22 -18.41 16.19
CA VAL A 217 11.16 -17.28 16.20
C VAL A 217 12.26 -17.57 17.22
N ILE A 218 13.42 -17.92 16.73
CA ILE A 218 14.57 -18.28 17.58
C ILE A 218 15.48 -17.05 17.72
N LEU A 219 15.45 -16.44 18.89
CA LEU A 219 16.26 -15.30 19.32
C LEU A 219 16.84 -15.58 20.71
N PRO A 220 17.81 -14.79 21.18
CA PRO A 220 18.22 -14.82 22.58
C PRO A 220 17.04 -14.65 23.54
N GLU A 221 17.14 -15.30 24.71
CA GLU A 221 16.07 -15.27 25.72
C GLU A 221 15.67 -13.84 26.10
N GLY A 222 14.36 -13.59 26.20
CA GLY A 222 13.78 -12.29 26.56
C GLY A 222 13.79 -11.24 25.45
N LEU A 223 14.47 -11.48 24.30
CA LEU A 223 14.54 -10.49 23.23
C LEU A 223 13.23 -10.35 22.48
N LEU A 224 12.57 -11.45 22.19
CA LEU A 224 11.28 -11.46 21.49
C LEU A 224 10.19 -10.79 22.33
N GLU A 225 10.14 -11.12 23.61
CA GLU A 225 9.21 -10.55 24.58
C GLU A 225 9.42 -9.04 24.67
N LYS A 226 10.67 -8.58 24.83
CA LYS A 226 11.01 -7.16 24.91
C LYS A 226 10.50 -6.37 23.69
N VAL A 227 10.68 -6.92 22.50
CA VAL A 227 10.22 -6.30 21.25
C VAL A 227 8.69 -6.30 21.17
N SER A 228 8.06 -7.41 21.55
CA SER A 228 6.59 -7.56 21.50
C SER A 228 5.90 -6.64 22.49
N ASP A 229 6.36 -6.60 23.74
CA ASP A 229 5.81 -5.75 24.79
C ASP A 229 5.88 -4.27 24.39
N HIS A 230 6.99 -3.84 23.80
CA HIS A 230 7.14 -2.45 23.37
C HIS A 230 6.28 -2.14 22.14
N ALA A 231 6.25 -3.03 21.13
CA ALA A 231 5.51 -2.78 19.90
C ALA A 231 3.99 -2.91 20.08
N LEU A 232 3.52 -3.91 20.85
CA LEU A 232 2.11 -4.29 20.97
C LEU A 232 1.54 -3.98 22.35
N GLY A 233 2.27 -4.22 23.45
CA GLY A 233 1.77 -4.08 24.81
C GLY A 233 1.35 -2.65 25.18
N ILE A 234 1.92 -1.62 24.54
CA ILE A 234 1.48 -0.22 24.71
C ILE A 234 0.02 -0.05 24.28
N ALA A 235 -0.40 -0.72 23.20
CA ALA A 235 -1.78 -0.67 22.72
C ALA A 235 -2.77 -1.31 23.72
N GLU A 236 -2.37 -2.37 24.41
CA GLU A 236 -3.17 -3.05 25.44
C GLU A 236 -3.41 -2.17 26.65
N HIS A 237 -2.48 -1.25 26.96
CA HIS A 237 -2.54 -0.35 28.11
C HIS A 237 -2.93 1.10 27.74
N ARG A 238 -3.51 1.30 26.55
CA ARG A 238 -3.89 2.60 26.01
C ARG A 238 -4.57 3.51 27.00
N ASP A 239 -5.65 3.05 27.62
CA ASP A 239 -6.48 3.88 28.50
C ASP A 239 -5.69 4.37 29.74
N THR A 240 -4.79 3.52 30.25
CA THR A 240 -3.92 3.87 31.37
C THR A 240 -2.91 4.94 30.95
N LEU A 241 -2.27 4.79 29.80
CA LEU A 241 -1.28 5.73 29.30
C LEU A 241 -1.92 7.10 29.03
N VAL A 242 -3.07 7.12 28.35
CA VAL A 242 -3.82 8.36 28.06
C VAL A 242 -4.22 9.04 29.35
N LYS A 243 -4.71 8.29 30.35
CA LYS A 243 -5.08 8.82 31.68
C LYS A 243 -3.93 9.55 32.37
N TYR A 244 -2.69 9.07 32.19
CA TYR A 244 -1.49 9.68 32.75
C TYR A 244 -0.77 10.65 31.81
N GLY A 245 -1.41 11.02 30.68
CA GLY A 245 -0.86 11.99 29.72
C GLY A 245 0.36 11.48 28.94
N GLN A 246 0.52 10.14 28.84
CA GLN A 246 1.61 9.54 28.10
C GLN A 246 1.22 9.36 26.63
N HIS A 247 2.22 9.47 25.71
CA HIS A 247 1.98 9.23 24.29
C HIS A 247 1.83 7.74 23.98
N LEU A 248 1.06 7.44 22.94
CA LEU A 248 0.85 6.08 22.43
C LEU A 248 1.78 5.75 21.25
N LYS A 249 2.33 6.77 20.60
CA LYS A 249 3.26 6.63 19.51
C LYS A 249 4.54 5.97 20.00
N ARG A 250 5.06 5.01 19.24
CA ARG A 250 6.25 4.24 19.58
C ARG A 250 7.05 3.84 18.35
N GLY A 251 8.37 3.75 18.51
CA GLY A 251 9.30 3.36 17.47
C GLY A 251 10.25 2.25 17.91
N VAL A 252 10.29 1.16 17.15
CA VAL A 252 11.19 0.03 17.34
C VAL A 252 12.15 -0.08 16.16
N LEU A 253 13.45 -0.13 16.45
CA LEU A 253 14.48 -0.41 15.45
C LEU A 253 15.08 -1.79 15.70
N LEU A 254 14.93 -2.69 14.74
CA LEU A 254 15.62 -3.99 14.71
C LEU A 254 16.84 -3.88 13.79
N TYR A 255 18.03 -4.04 14.34
CA TYR A 255 19.27 -3.97 13.57
C TYR A 255 20.11 -5.22 13.73
N GLY A 256 21.02 -5.48 12.82
CA GLY A 256 21.91 -6.64 12.85
C GLY A 256 22.22 -7.16 11.45
N ARG A 257 23.10 -8.16 11.35
CA ARG A 257 23.55 -8.72 10.07
C ARG A 257 22.40 -9.28 9.24
N PRO A 258 22.53 -9.30 7.90
CA PRO A 258 21.56 -9.98 7.04
C PRO A 258 21.35 -11.42 7.48
N GLY A 259 20.12 -11.93 7.42
CA GLY A 259 19.79 -13.31 7.71
C GLY A 259 19.74 -13.70 9.21
N THR A 260 19.79 -12.72 10.13
CA THR A 260 19.70 -13.00 11.59
C THR A 260 18.28 -13.20 12.09
N GLY A 261 17.23 -12.80 11.31
CA GLY A 261 15.83 -13.02 11.67
C GLY A 261 15.00 -11.76 11.86
N LYS A 262 15.48 -10.55 11.53
CA LYS A 262 14.76 -9.28 11.68
C LYS A 262 13.37 -9.31 11.02
N THR A 263 13.29 -9.60 9.72
CA THR A 263 12.01 -9.75 8.99
C THR A 263 11.13 -10.85 9.61
N HIS A 264 11.74 -11.92 10.14
CA HIS A 264 10.96 -12.98 10.78
C HIS A 264 10.33 -12.53 12.10
N THR A 265 11.07 -11.72 12.87
CA THR A 265 10.54 -11.03 14.07
C THR A 265 9.39 -10.09 13.72
N VAL A 266 9.53 -9.31 12.65
CA VAL A 266 8.41 -8.46 12.14
C VAL A 266 7.18 -9.29 11.81
N ARG A 267 7.36 -10.42 11.09
CA ARG A 267 6.25 -11.33 10.78
C ARG A 267 5.57 -11.89 12.02
N TYR A 268 6.33 -12.17 13.06
CA TYR A 268 5.77 -12.58 14.34
C TYR A 268 4.95 -11.45 14.98
N LEU A 269 5.46 -10.23 15.04
CA LEU A 269 4.68 -9.09 15.53
C LEU A 269 3.36 -8.93 14.78
N LEU A 270 3.40 -9.06 13.45
CA LEU A 270 2.18 -9.02 12.63
C LEU A 270 1.22 -10.17 12.94
N SER A 271 1.73 -11.36 13.26
CA SER A 271 0.89 -12.51 13.63
C SER A 271 0.17 -12.31 14.96
N GLN A 272 0.76 -11.54 15.89
CA GLN A 272 0.21 -11.27 17.20
C GLN A 272 -0.67 -10.01 17.24
N SER A 273 -0.74 -9.23 16.15
CA SER A 273 -1.42 -7.94 16.09
C SER A 273 -2.81 -8.04 15.44
N GLU A 274 -3.66 -8.98 15.89
CA GLU A 274 -5.02 -9.11 15.38
C GLU A 274 -5.82 -7.81 15.60
N GLY A 275 -6.60 -7.41 14.59
CA GLY A 275 -7.37 -6.16 14.63
C GLY A 275 -6.55 -4.87 14.44
N VAL A 276 -5.23 -4.95 14.43
CA VAL A 276 -4.32 -3.82 14.17
C VAL A 276 -4.05 -3.72 12.68
N THR A 277 -4.16 -2.53 12.10
CA THR A 277 -3.81 -2.29 10.69
C THR A 277 -2.30 -2.28 10.52
N ALA A 278 -1.75 -3.08 9.61
CA ALA A 278 -0.33 -3.09 9.32
C ALA A 278 -0.06 -2.54 7.91
N ILE A 279 0.82 -1.56 7.80
CA ILE A 279 1.21 -0.93 6.53
C ILE A 279 2.68 -1.28 6.27
N LEU A 280 2.94 -2.04 5.22
CA LEU A 280 4.27 -2.52 4.88
C LEU A 280 4.91 -1.64 3.81
N LEU A 281 6.11 -1.16 4.07
CA LEU A 281 6.93 -0.39 3.15
C LEU A 281 8.29 -1.09 2.99
N SER A 282 8.71 -1.30 1.75
CA SER A 282 10.01 -1.89 1.41
C SER A 282 10.50 -1.38 0.05
N GLY A 283 11.81 -1.30 -0.16
CA GLY A 283 12.38 -0.84 -1.41
C GLY A 283 11.83 0.54 -1.84
N GLY A 284 11.38 0.67 -3.09
CA GLY A 284 10.87 1.94 -3.64
C GLY A 284 9.62 2.49 -2.93
N SER A 285 8.84 1.63 -2.24
CA SER A 285 7.64 2.10 -1.52
C SER A 285 7.98 2.90 -0.25
N LEU A 286 9.21 2.86 0.23
CA LEU A 286 9.68 3.65 1.36
C LEU A 286 9.53 5.17 1.11
N ALA A 287 9.58 5.62 -0.14
CA ALA A 287 9.32 7.02 -0.51
C ALA A 287 7.88 7.49 -0.20
N ARG A 288 6.96 6.58 0.08
CA ARG A 288 5.56 6.89 0.44
C ARG A 288 5.31 6.92 1.95
N ILE A 289 6.34 7.11 2.75
CA ILE A 289 6.23 7.09 4.21
C ILE A 289 5.24 8.13 4.76
N SER A 290 5.21 9.33 4.19
CA SER A 290 4.28 10.39 4.61
C SER A 290 2.82 10.01 4.37
N GLU A 291 2.53 9.33 3.26
CA GLU A 291 1.21 8.77 2.96
C GLU A 291 0.87 7.62 3.93
N ALA A 292 1.81 6.69 4.12
CA ALA A 292 1.63 5.58 5.07
C ALA A 292 1.37 6.07 6.49
N ALA A 293 2.07 7.09 6.96
CA ALA A 293 1.85 7.70 8.28
C ALA A 293 0.47 8.36 8.39
N THR A 294 0.00 8.99 7.31
CA THR A 294 -1.36 9.57 7.25
C THR A 294 -2.41 8.48 7.30
N MET A 295 -2.23 7.39 6.53
CA MET A 295 -3.11 6.22 6.56
C MET A 295 -3.10 5.54 7.93
N ALA A 296 -1.92 5.33 8.53
CA ALA A 296 -1.78 4.71 9.84
C ALA A 296 -2.56 5.48 10.90
N ARG A 297 -2.49 6.82 10.87
CA ARG A 297 -3.26 7.69 11.75
C ARG A 297 -4.77 7.53 11.56
N ALA A 298 -5.23 7.41 10.33
CA ALA A 298 -6.65 7.24 10.02
C ALA A 298 -7.19 5.84 10.37
N LEU A 299 -6.32 4.81 10.38
CA LEU A 299 -6.66 3.40 10.51
C LEU A 299 -6.24 2.80 11.87
N GLN A 300 -6.07 3.63 12.89
CA GLN A 300 -5.67 3.21 14.23
C GLN A 300 -6.59 2.12 14.84
N PRO A 301 -6.03 1.23 15.71
CA PRO A 301 -4.60 1.06 16.00
C PRO A 301 -3.82 0.53 14.81
N SER A 302 -2.56 0.98 14.64
CA SER A 302 -1.80 0.63 13.43
C SER A 302 -0.30 0.43 13.68
N ILE A 303 0.33 -0.34 12.78
CA ILE A 303 1.76 -0.59 12.73
C ILE A 303 2.26 -0.22 11.31
N VAL A 304 3.26 0.65 11.23
CA VAL A 304 3.98 0.94 9.99
C VAL A 304 5.31 0.19 10.04
N VAL A 305 5.51 -0.72 9.11
CA VAL A 305 6.74 -1.51 8.98
C VAL A 305 7.58 -0.93 7.84
N LEU A 306 8.84 -0.62 8.14
CA LEU A 306 9.82 -0.17 7.17
C LEU A 306 10.94 -1.20 7.11
N GLU A 307 10.95 -2.03 6.04
CA GLU A 307 11.96 -3.06 5.87
C GLU A 307 13.16 -2.56 5.07
N ASP A 308 14.36 -2.95 5.53
CA ASP A 308 15.65 -2.66 4.89
C ASP A 308 15.86 -1.17 4.63
N CYS A 309 15.75 -0.36 5.70
CA CYS A 309 15.90 1.09 5.63
C CYS A 309 17.30 1.55 5.15
N ASP A 310 18.30 0.68 5.16
CA ASP A 310 19.63 0.93 4.61
C ASP A 310 19.62 1.12 3.08
N LEU A 311 18.68 0.51 2.35
CA LEU A 311 18.53 0.70 0.91
C LEU A 311 18.20 2.16 0.53
N ILE A 312 17.56 2.89 1.43
CA ILE A 312 17.25 4.32 1.26
C ILE A 312 18.53 5.17 1.25
N ALA A 313 19.53 4.76 2.00
CA ALA A 313 20.78 5.51 2.16
C ALA A 313 21.74 5.35 0.97
N GLU A 314 21.56 4.32 0.14
CA GLU A 314 22.42 4.00 -1.00
C GLU A 314 21.97 4.62 -2.33
N ASP A 315 20.69 4.98 -2.45
CA ASP A 315 20.16 5.55 -3.70
C ASP A 315 20.56 7.01 -3.88
N ARG A 316 21.81 7.23 -4.32
CA ARG A 316 22.41 8.53 -4.64
C ARG A 316 21.83 9.17 -5.91
N SER A 317 20.91 8.53 -6.61
CA SER A 317 20.39 8.97 -7.90
C SER A 317 19.41 10.15 -7.81
N PHE A 318 18.91 10.46 -6.63
CA PHE A 318 18.03 11.62 -6.38
C PHE A 318 18.77 12.83 -5.76
N GLY A 319 19.89 13.17 -6.24
CA GLY A 319 20.59 14.44 -6.40
C GLY A 319 20.54 15.57 -5.35
N HIS A 320 20.14 15.38 -4.09
CA HIS A 320 20.19 16.45 -3.08
C HIS A 320 20.53 15.93 -1.67
N GLY A 321 21.81 15.90 -1.32
CA GLY A 321 22.30 15.81 0.06
C GLY A 321 22.16 14.44 0.74
N PRO A 322 22.80 14.24 1.88
CA PRO A 322 22.75 12.99 2.61
C PRO A 322 21.38 12.81 3.29
N GLN A 323 20.64 11.75 2.90
CA GLN A 323 19.52 11.11 3.62
C GLN A 323 18.15 11.84 3.67
N PRO A 324 17.53 12.31 2.57
CA PRO A 324 16.22 12.94 2.64
C PRO A 324 15.13 11.99 3.16
N LEU A 325 15.12 10.73 2.74
CA LEU A 325 14.06 9.75 3.09
C LEU A 325 14.06 9.33 4.57
N LEU A 326 15.22 9.16 5.19
CA LEU A 326 15.28 8.86 6.62
C LEU A 326 14.74 10.04 7.45
N PHE A 327 15.04 11.28 7.03
CA PHE A 327 14.46 12.46 7.67
C PHE A 327 12.94 12.53 7.48
N GLU A 328 12.42 12.15 6.31
CA GLU A 328 10.98 12.05 6.07
C GLU A 328 10.31 11.02 6.99
N VAL A 329 10.93 9.86 7.23
CA VAL A 329 10.45 8.88 8.22
C VAL A 329 10.35 9.52 9.61
N LEU A 330 11.42 10.18 10.04
CA LEU A 330 11.47 10.82 11.34
C LEU A 330 10.47 11.99 11.44
N ASP A 331 10.31 12.77 10.37
CA ASP A 331 9.33 13.86 10.30
C ASP A 331 7.89 13.33 10.28
N ALA A 332 7.63 12.22 9.56
CA ALA A 332 6.33 11.54 9.58
C ALA A 332 5.96 11.05 10.98
N MET A 333 6.96 10.55 11.74
CA MET A 333 6.78 10.18 13.15
C MET A 333 6.50 11.40 14.03
N ASP A 334 7.15 12.54 13.82
CA ASP A 334 6.94 13.76 14.60
C ASP A 334 5.61 14.45 14.31
N GLY A 335 5.19 14.46 13.07
CA GLY A 335 3.93 15.08 12.64
C GLY A 335 2.68 14.41 13.20
N MET A 336 2.80 13.35 14.03
CA MET A 336 1.67 12.67 14.64
C MET A 336 1.34 13.23 16.01
N ALA A 337 0.04 13.34 16.30
CA ALA A 337 -0.46 13.70 17.62
C ALA A 337 0.01 12.69 18.67
N SER A 338 0.18 13.13 19.92
CA SER A 338 0.67 12.30 21.01
C SER A 338 -0.27 11.14 21.39
N ASP A 339 -1.56 11.26 21.07
CA ASP A 339 -2.60 10.28 21.32
C ASP A 339 -2.78 9.28 20.15
N ALA A 340 -2.00 9.42 19.08
CA ALA A 340 -2.06 8.49 17.95
C ALA A 340 -1.47 7.13 18.32
N ASP A 341 -2.31 6.09 18.28
CA ASP A 341 -1.90 4.70 18.53
C ASP A 341 -1.26 4.10 17.27
N VAL A 342 -0.02 4.50 17.02
CA VAL A 342 0.76 4.08 15.86
C VAL A 342 2.13 3.58 16.31
N ALA A 343 2.47 2.34 15.95
CA ALA A 343 3.80 1.78 16.11
C ALA A 343 4.58 1.86 14.79
N PHE A 344 5.86 2.27 14.85
CA PHE A 344 6.80 2.16 13.74
C PHE A 344 7.78 1.05 14.04
N VAL A 345 7.95 0.13 13.11
CA VAL A 345 8.94 -0.97 13.20
C VAL A 345 9.88 -0.86 12.02
N LEU A 346 11.12 -0.51 12.30
CA LEU A 346 12.16 -0.32 11.30
C LEU A 346 13.11 -1.51 11.34
N THR A 347 13.57 -1.98 10.18
CA THR A 347 14.66 -2.96 10.09
C THR A 347 15.81 -2.41 9.26
N THR A 348 17.05 -2.73 9.68
CA THR A 348 18.26 -2.36 8.94
C THR A 348 19.38 -3.39 9.11
N ASN A 349 20.22 -3.52 8.10
CA ASN A 349 21.48 -4.27 8.18
C ASN A 349 22.66 -3.36 8.53
N ARG A 350 22.48 -2.03 8.51
CA ARG A 350 23.52 -1.01 8.68
C ARG A 350 23.13 0.03 9.72
N VAL A 351 23.34 -0.32 10.99
CA VAL A 351 23.01 0.58 12.11
C VAL A 351 23.85 1.87 12.09
N ASP A 352 25.10 1.79 11.63
CA ASP A 352 26.04 2.91 11.51
C ASP A 352 25.48 4.09 10.69
N MET A 353 24.70 3.78 9.67
CA MET A 353 24.04 4.78 8.83
C MET A 353 22.86 5.46 9.54
N LEU A 354 22.13 4.70 10.36
CA LEU A 354 20.94 5.16 11.09
C LEU A 354 21.28 5.86 12.40
N GLU A 355 22.33 5.44 13.11
CA GLU A 355 22.73 6.02 14.40
C GLU A 355 22.95 7.53 14.31
N ARG A 356 23.61 8.01 13.26
CA ARG A 356 23.88 9.45 13.08
C ARG A 356 22.59 10.26 12.94
N ALA A 357 21.59 9.76 12.22
CA ALA A 357 20.33 10.45 12.01
C ALA A 357 19.43 10.37 13.25
N LEU A 358 19.41 9.24 13.94
CA LEU A 358 18.64 9.04 15.17
C LEU A 358 19.23 9.82 16.35
N ALA A 359 20.56 9.88 16.45
CA ALA A 359 21.25 10.64 17.50
C ALA A 359 20.97 12.16 17.40
N GLN A 360 20.71 12.69 16.21
CA GLN A 360 20.36 14.10 16.00
C GLN A 360 18.91 14.42 16.39
N ARG A 361 18.06 13.43 16.59
CA ARG A 361 16.63 13.59 16.85
C ARG A 361 16.12 12.56 17.88
N PRO A 362 16.44 12.74 19.18
CA PRO A 362 16.03 11.82 20.23
C PRO A 362 14.50 11.77 20.41
N GLY A 363 13.99 10.63 20.89
CA GLY A 363 12.54 10.45 21.20
C GLY A 363 11.68 9.96 20.04
N ARG A 364 12.29 9.47 18.94
CA ARG A 364 11.57 8.93 17.76
C ARG A 364 11.62 7.42 17.67
N VAL A 365 12.75 6.85 18.04
CA VAL A 365 12.93 5.43 18.24
C VAL A 365 13.12 5.24 19.74
N ASP A 366 12.15 4.61 20.37
CA ASP A 366 12.12 4.42 21.83
C ASP A 366 12.86 3.14 22.22
N LEU A 367 12.97 2.20 21.27
CA LEU A 367 13.60 0.92 21.46
C LEU A 367 14.46 0.52 20.26
N ALA A 368 15.77 0.48 20.42
CA ALA A 368 16.69 -0.10 19.44
C ALA A 368 17.18 -1.48 19.97
N VAL A 369 17.06 -2.50 19.14
CA VAL A 369 17.36 -3.90 19.51
C VAL A 369 18.25 -4.53 18.46
N GLU A 370 19.41 -5.02 18.89
CA GLU A 370 20.25 -5.85 18.06
C GLU A 370 19.66 -7.25 17.95
N VAL A 371 19.54 -7.74 16.72
CA VAL A 371 19.27 -9.16 16.43
C VAL A 371 20.62 -9.80 16.10
N PRO A 372 21.28 -10.39 17.10
CA PRO A 372 22.67 -10.86 16.96
C PRO A 372 22.77 -12.14 16.13
N LEU A 373 23.99 -12.55 15.82
CA LEU A 373 24.21 -13.89 15.32
C LEU A 373 23.81 -14.93 16.39
N PRO A 374 23.17 -16.05 15.99
CA PRO A 374 22.70 -17.05 16.92
C PRO A 374 23.89 -17.70 17.64
N ALA A 375 23.85 -17.75 18.98
CA ALA A 375 24.79 -18.54 19.78
C ALA A 375 24.52 -20.04 19.60
N ARG A 376 25.32 -20.91 20.19
CA ARG A 376 25.17 -22.36 20.01
C ARG A 376 23.77 -22.89 20.37
N PRO A 377 23.14 -22.49 21.49
CA PRO A 377 21.77 -22.94 21.81
C PRO A 377 20.73 -22.55 20.75
N GLU A 378 20.80 -21.32 20.25
CA GLU A 378 19.90 -20.83 19.20
C GLU A 378 20.18 -21.57 17.87
N ARG A 379 21.45 -21.85 17.51
CA ARG A 379 21.75 -22.66 16.30
C ARG A 379 21.20 -24.08 16.41
N VAL A 380 21.29 -24.72 17.57
CA VAL A 380 20.64 -26.02 17.82
C VAL A 380 19.12 -25.91 17.61
N SER A 381 18.50 -24.88 18.15
CA SER A 381 17.07 -24.63 18.04
C SER A 381 16.65 -24.33 16.60
N LEU A 382 17.43 -23.54 15.86
CA LEU A 382 17.21 -23.25 14.43
C LEU A 382 17.31 -24.50 13.56
N ILE A 383 18.35 -25.32 13.76
CA ILE A 383 18.48 -26.58 13.01
C ILE A 383 17.32 -27.52 13.33
N LYS A 384 16.90 -27.65 14.59
CA LYS A 384 15.71 -28.43 14.99
C LYS A 384 14.43 -27.89 14.35
N LEU A 385 14.27 -26.56 14.32
CA LEU A 385 13.11 -25.90 13.72
C LEU A 385 12.99 -26.24 12.23
N TYR A 386 14.08 -26.08 11.48
CA TYR A 386 14.09 -26.35 10.04
C TYR A 386 14.11 -27.84 9.69
N ALA A 387 14.55 -28.68 10.62
CA ALA A 387 14.56 -30.14 10.49
C ALA A 387 13.28 -30.82 11.02
N ARG A 388 12.19 -30.08 11.27
CA ARG A 388 10.91 -30.70 11.71
C ARG A 388 10.48 -31.78 10.75
N GLY A 389 10.26 -33.02 11.27
CA GLY A 389 9.90 -34.19 10.47
C GLY A 389 11.09 -34.89 9.77
N ILE A 390 12.30 -34.41 9.95
CA ILE A 390 13.54 -35.05 9.42
C ILE A 390 14.24 -35.83 10.53
N PRO A 391 14.62 -37.12 10.31
CA PRO A 391 15.13 -37.97 11.36
C PRO A 391 16.64 -37.76 11.67
N PHE A 392 17.05 -36.53 11.94
CA PHE A 392 18.39 -36.24 12.42
C PHE A 392 18.52 -36.60 13.91
N SER A 393 19.60 -37.24 14.29
CA SER A 393 19.92 -37.51 15.69
C SER A 393 20.26 -36.20 16.43
N ARG A 394 20.03 -36.20 17.76
CA ARG A 394 20.43 -35.09 18.61
C ARG A 394 21.91 -34.77 18.49
N ASN A 395 22.77 -35.84 18.47
CA ASN A 395 24.21 -35.68 18.36
C ASN A 395 24.63 -35.02 17.04
N SER A 396 24.00 -35.39 15.93
CA SER A 396 24.29 -34.79 14.62
C SER A 396 23.88 -33.30 14.56
N ILE A 397 22.74 -32.94 15.18
CA ILE A 397 22.34 -31.56 15.31
C ILE A 397 23.29 -30.75 16.19
N ASP A 398 23.70 -31.29 17.33
CA ASP A 398 24.61 -30.62 18.24
C ASP A 398 26.05 -30.47 17.64
N ASP A 399 26.53 -31.45 16.87
CA ASP A 399 27.78 -31.36 16.10
C ASP A 399 27.66 -30.27 15.00
N ALA A 400 26.60 -30.32 14.23
CA ALA A 400 26.35 -29.31 13.18
C ALA A 400 26.32 -27.90 13.77
N ALA A 401 25.60 -27.68 14.88
CA ALA A 401 25.54 -26.40 15.57
C ALA A 401 26.90 -25.94 16.12
N ALA A 402 27.74 -26.87 16.62
CA ALA A 402 29.08 -26.54 17.08
C ALA A 402 29.98 -26.06 15.93
N ARG A 403 29.93 -26.77 14.79
CA ARG A 403 30.78 -26.50 13.61
C ARG A 403 30.38 -25.33 12.77
N THR A 404 29.19 -24.76 13.00
CA THR A 404 28.64 -23.62 12.26
C THR A 404 28.65 -22.35 13.10
N GLU A 405 29.66 -22.12 13.91
CA GLU A 405 29.83 -20.89 14.68
C GLU A 405 29.96 -19.67 13.76
N GLY A 406 29.40 -18.54 14.17
CA GLY A 406 29.42 -17.29 13.39
C GLY A 406 28.45 -17.27 12.19
N THR A 407 27.59 -18.29 12.05
CA THR A 407 26.61 -18.34 10.96
C THR A 407 25.25 -17.81 11.40
N THR A 408 24.38 -17.48 10.41
CA THR A 408 23.07 -16.85 10.60
C THR A 408 21.92 -17.87 10.65
N ALA A 409 20.71 -17.42 10.99
CA ALA A 409 19.50 -18.23 10.88
C ALA A 409 19.21 -18.67 9.43
N SER A 410 19.49 -17.80 8.45
CA SER A 410 19.38 -18.15 7.03
C SER A 410 20.33 -19.25 6.62
N PHE A 411 21.54 -19.26 7.18
CA PHE A 411 22.51 -20.34 6.97
C PHE A 411 21.98 -21.68 7.52
N ALA A 412 21.42 -21.70 8.73
CA ALA A 412 20.86 -22.92 9.31
C ALA A 412 19.72 -23.51 8.46
N ARG A 413 18.89 -22.67 7.87
CA ARG A 413 17.84 -23.08 6.92
C ARG A 413 18.42 -23.72 5.66
N GLU A 414 19.42 -23.07 5.07
CA GLU A 414 20.09 -23.58 3.87
C GLU A 414 20.86 -24.88 4.15
N LEU A 415 21.47 -25.00 5.32
CA LEU A 415 22.15 -26.24 5.77
C LEU A 415 21.19 -27.44 5.73
N VAL A 416 20.03 -27.31 6.36
CA VAL A 416 19.03 -28.38 6.37
C VAL A 416 18.51 -28.66 4.96
N ARG A 417 18.25 -27.62 4.17
CA ARG A 417 17.81 -27.79 2.78
C ARG A 417 18.83 -28.59 1.95
N ARG A 418 20.14 -28.28 2.08
CA ARG A 418 21.17 -28.99 1.34
C ARG A 418 21.29 -30.46 1.77
N ALA A 419 21.15 -30.74 3.07
CA ALA A 419 21.15 -32.13 3.55
C ALA A 419 20.01 -32.95 2.92
N VAL A 420 18.82 -32.37 2.81
CA VAL A 420 17.67 -33.00 2.15
C VAL A 420 17.92 -33.19 0.66
N VAL A 421 18.43 -32.16 -0.04
CA VAL A 421 18.77 -32.25 -1.46
C VAL A 421 19.82 -33.32 -1.74
N ALA A 422 20.85 -33.41 -0.89
CA ALA A 422 21.91 -34.44 -1.03
C ALA A 422 21.32 -35.85 -0.95
N ALA A 423 20.43 -36.12 0.02
CA ALA A 423 19.76 -37.41 0.14
C ALA A 423 18.82 -37.70 -1.08
N ALA A 424 18.12 -36.69 -1.57
CA ALA A 424 17.24 -36.83 -2.74
C ALA A 424 18.04 -37.19 -4.01
N LEU A 425 19.21 -36.56 -4.21
CA LEU A 425 20.12 -36.86 -5.33
C LEU A 425 20.72 -38.28 -5.23
N GLU A 426 20.94 -38.78 -4.01
CA GLU A 426 21.40 -40.16 -3.78
C GLU A 426 20.24 -41.18 -3.87
N GLY A 427 18.99 -40.74 -3.98
CA GLY A 427 17.78 -41.61 -4.03
C GLY A 427 17.53 -42.36 -2.71
N VAL A 428 18.00 -41.81 -1.56
CA VAL A 428 17.92 -42.45 -0.23
C VAL A 428 17.19 -41.55 0.78
N THR A 429 16.72 -42.13 1.87
CA THR A 429 16.16 -41.38 2.98
C THR A 429 17.22 -40.50 3.62
N VAL A 430 16.84 -39.27 3.94
CA VAL A 430 17.71 -38.30 4.61
C VAL A 430 18.17 -38.87 5.98
N ALA A 431 19.45 -38.69 6.31
CA ALA A 431 20.07 -39.18 7.54
C ALA A 431 21.22 -38.28 7.98
N ASP A 432 21.77 -38.49 9.17
CA ASP A 432 22.84 -37.71 9.79
C ASP A 432 24.06 -37.46 8.87
N LYS A 433 24.45 -38.48 8.06
CA LYS A 433 25.55 -38.32 7.09
C LYS A 433 25.35 -37.16 6.11
N HIS A 434 24.08 -36.90 5.71
CA HIS A 434 23.79 -35.84 4.79
C HIS A 434 23.90 -34.47 5.45
N LEU A 435 23.52 -34.35 6.74
CA LEU A 435 23.71 -33.13 7.52
C LEU A 435 25.21 -32.84 7.70
N GLY A 436 26.00 -33.83 8.08
CA GLY A 436 27.46 -33.71 8.20
C GLY A 436 28.13 -33.30 6.88
N LYS A 437 27.71 -33.90 5.75
CA LYS A 437 28.20 -33.55 4.42
C LYS A 437 27.84 -32.09 4.07
N ALA A 438 26.60 -31.67 4.31
CA ALA A 438 26.18 -30.29 4.07
C ALA A 438 26.94 -29.25 4.91
N VAL A 439 27.29 -29.60 6.19
CA VAL A 439 28.18 -28.78 7.02
C VAL A 439 29.56 -28.66 6.38
N ASN A 440 30.17 -29.79 5.97
CA ASN A 440 31.47 -29.78 5.33
C ASN A 440 31.48 -28.91 4.08
N ASP A 441 30.47 -29.07 3.20
CA ASP A 441 30.38 -28.36 1.92
C ASP A 441 30.20 -26.86 2.13
N LEU A 442 29.35 -26.44 3.09
CA LEU A 442 29.09 -25.03 3.36
C LEU A 442 30.20 -24.32 4.13
N MET A 443 30.91 -25.06 4.99
CA MET A 443 32.03 -24.52 5.81
C MET A 443 33.36 -24.60 5.11
N ALA A 444 33.48 -25.29 3.98
CA ALA A 444 34.71 -25.34 3.20
C ALA A 444 35.15 -23.93 2.76
N ASP A 445 36.47 -23.73 2.64
CA ASP A 445 37.08 -22.45 2.27
C ASP A 445 36.56 -21.94 0.91
N GLY A 446 36.34 -22.83 -0.06
CA GLY A 446 35.76 -22.52 -1.36
C GLY A 446 34.32 -22.05 -1.34
N ALA A 447 33.59 -22.17 -0.22
CA ALA A 447 32.21 -21.70 -0.07
C ALA A 447 32.10 -20.31 0.58
N ALA A 448 33.19 -19.55 0.70
CA ALA A 448 33.21 -18.24 1.36
C ALA A 448 32.19 -17.27 0.79
N LEU A 449 32.06 -17.17 -0.54
CA LEU A 449 31.05 -16.35 -1.19
C LEU A 449 29.63 -16.79 -0.83
N THR A 450 29.35 -18.10 -0.83
CA THR A 450 28.03 -18.63 -0.45
C THR A 450 27.71 -18.28 1.00
N ARG A 451 28.68 -18.38 1.92
CA ARG A 451 28.49 -17.97 3.34
C ARG A 451 28.22 -16.48 3.44
N SER A 452 28.94 -15.66 2.69
CA SER A 452 28.70 -14.20 2.63
C SER A 452 27.28 -13.86 2.15
N LEU A 453 26.81 -14.49 1.09
CA LEU A 453 25.43 -14.33 0.59
C LEU A 453 24.36 -14.79 1.58
N LEU A 454 24.70 -15.71 2.49
CA LEU A 454 23.85 -16.15 3.60
C LEU A 454 24.02 -15.27 4.86
N GLY A 455 24.76 -14.16 4.78
CA GLY A 455 25.02 -13.26 5.89
C GLY A 455 26.05 -13.78 6.91
N SER A 456 26.78 -14.88 6.59
CA SER A 456 27.68 -15.58 7.47
C SER A 456 29.17 -15.35 7.13
N GLY A 457 29.52 -14.32 6.38
CA GLY A 457 30.90 -13.95 6.07
C GLY A 457 31.61 -13.40 7.32
N THR A 458 32.89 -13.75 7.51
CA THR A 458 33.76 -13.06 8.48
C THR A 458 33.83 -11.60 8.07
N GLY A 459 33.37 -10.69 8.93
CA GLY A 459 33.58 -9.25 8.75
C GLY A 459 35.10 -8.98 8.83
N GLY A 460 35.77 -9.06 7.70
CA GLY A 460 36.99 -8.34 7.51
C GLY A 460 36.65 -6.89 7.41
N ASP A 461 37.34 -6.06 8.18
CA ASP A 461 37.29 -4.61 8.13
C ASP A 461 37.21 -4.17 6.66
N ALA A 462 36.09 -3.59 6.27
CA ALA A 462 35.97 -2.85 5.01
C ALA A 462 36.70 -1.51 5.21
N ASP A 463 38.02 -1.61 5.30
CA ASP A 463 38.89 -0.47 5.06
C ASP A 463 38.76 -0.14 3.55
N GLY A 464 38.31 1.06 3.26
CA GLY A 464 37.92 1.51 1.94
C GLY A 464 39.08 1.54 0.95
N SER A 465 39.19 0.50 0.16
CA SER A 465 39.93 0.54 -1.12
C SER A 465 39.36 -0.50 -2.10
N ALA A 466 38.09 -0.36 -2.47
CA ALA A 466 37.64 -0.91 -3.72
C ALA A 466 38.11 0.03 -4.83
N GLY A 467 39.17 -0.37 -5.54
CA GLY A 467 39.59 0.28 -6.78
C GLY A 467 38.44 0.31 -7.77
N PRO A 468 38.43 1.27 -8.71
CA PRO A 468 37.32 1.45 -9.64
C PRO A 468 37.14 0.20 -10.47
N PHE A 469 35.92 -0.31 -10.53
CA PHE A 469 35.53 -1.34 -11.51
C PHE A 469 35.91 -0.82 -12.90
N PRO A 470 36.51 -1.65 -13.79
CA PRO A 470 36.72 -1.26 -15.14
C PRO A 470 35.36 -0.97 -15.77
N GLY A 471 35.23 0.26 -16.29
CA GLY A 471 34.04 0.72 -17.01
C GLY A 471 33.76 -0.19 -18.22
N PRO A 472 32.52 -0.21 -18.71
CA PRO A 472 32.16 -1.01 -19.87
C PRO A 472 33.02 -0.59 -21.06
N PRO A 473 33.42 -1.55 -21.96
CA PRO A 473 34.22 -1.24 -23.12
C PRO A 473 33.44 -0.29 -24.06
N ALA A 474 34.11 0.79 -24.43
CA ALA A 474 33.58 1.75 -25.40
C ALA A 474 33.35 1.06 -26.76
N SER A 475 32.27 1.50 -27.42
CA SER A 475 31.91 1.24 -28.82
C SER A 475 31.26 -0.12 -29.12
N PHE A 476 29.92 -0.13 -29.08
CA PHE A 476 29.15 -0.91 -30.03
C PHE A 476 28.93 -0.04 -31.28
N GLN A 477 29.56 -0.39 -32.37
CA GLN A 477 29.18 0.09 -33.72
C GLN A 477 28.00 -0.79 -34.20
N PRO A 478 26.96 -0.22 -34.83
CA PRO A 478 25.91 -1.02 -35.43
C PRO A 478 26.45 -1.65 -36.73
N TRP A 479 26.12 -2.92 -36.88
CA TRP A 479 26.37 -3.68 -38.13
C TRP A 479 25.47 -3.16 -39.27
N PRO A 480 25.92 -3.27 -40.54
CA PRO A 480 25.29 -2.67 -41.69
C PRO A 480 23.93 -3.25 -42.09
#